data_4cd7dc0fe30cef587f99ffe0b588335b
#
_entry.id   4cd7dc0fe30cef587f99ffe0b588335b
#
_cell.length_a   1.000
_cell.length_b   1.000
_cell.length_c   1.000
_cell.angle_alpha   90.00
_cell.angle_beta   90.00
_cell.angle_gamma   90.00
#
_symmetry.space_group_name_H-M   'P 1'
#
loop_
_entity.id
_entity.type
_entity.pdbx_description
1 polymer ?
#
loop_
_entity_poly.entity_id
_entity_poly.type
_entity_poly.pdbx_seq_one_letter_code
_entity_poly.pdbx_strand_id
1 'polypeptide(L)'
;MQDMLGGGRAEGLFPGQYFHVGGDEVNTKCWEEVEHVKAWMAARNLTTTGAYGYFVNRVLEQVRGHGREAIAWEEVYKHHKASIPKDTIIHLWLGDGENLKNIVNDGFRVIVSNYKHWYLPQLWETWDYYYGNDL
;
A
#
# COMPACT_ATOMS: atom_id res chain seq x y z
N MET A 1 11.45 9.88 8.12
CA MET A 1 10.00 9.85 8.41
C MET A 1 9.62 10.85 9.49
N GLN A 2 10.42 11.03 10.52
CA GLN A 2 10.15 12.00 11.61
C GLN A 2 9.92 13.43 11.10
N ASP A 3 10.71 13.91 10.14
CA ASP A 3 10.55 15.26 9.55
C ASP A 3 9.27 15.40 8.72
N MET A 4 8.80 14.31 8.14
CA MET A 4 7.57 14.31 7.34
C MET A 4 6.30 14.24 8.19
N LEU A 5 6.28 13.35 9.18
CA LEU A 5 5.08 13.04 9.96
C LEU A 5 5.04 13.76 11.32
N GLY A 6 6.12 14.41 11.71
CA GLY A 6 6.26 15.00 13.01
C GLY A 6 6.64 13.99 14.08
N GLY A 7 7.00 14.46 15.26
CA GLY A 7 7.32 13.66 16.43
C GLY A 7 7.19 14.50 17.69
N GLY A 8 6.42 14.03 18.65
CA GLY A 8 6.17 14.76 19.89
C GLY A 8 5.31 16.01 19.66
N ARG A 9 5.87 17.21 19.97
CA ARG A 9 5.18 18.48 19.85
C ARG A 9 5.39 19.22 18.53
N ALA A 10 6.25 18.69 17.62
CA ALA A 10 6.52 19.31 16.34
C ALA A 10 5.51 18.81 15.29
N GLU A 11 4.84 19.72 14.61
CA GLU A 11 4.07 19.40 13.43
C GLU A 11 5.02 18.99 12.31
N GLY A 12 4.74 17.85 11.66
CA GLY A 12 5.48 17.42 10.49
C GLY A 12 5.07 18.20 9.24
N LEU A 13 5.78 18.02 8.15
CA LEU A 13 5.46 18.61 6.84
C LEU A 13 4.07 18.18 6.33
N PHE A 14 3.62 17.00 6.72
CA PHE A 14 2.30 16.44 6.38
C PHE A 14 1.45 16.29 7.65
N PRO A 15 0.62 17.27 7.98
CA PRO A 15 -0.16 17.26 9.24
C PRO A 15 -1.39 16.34 9.20
N GLY A 16 -1.77 15.81 8.03
CA GLY A 16 -2.96 14.96 7.85
C GLY A 16 -2.86 13.64 8.64
N GLN A 17 -4.02 13.11 9.03
CA GLN A 17 -4.12 11.85 9.78
C GLN A 17 -3.64 10.64 8.97
N TYR A 18 -3.82 10.66 7.67
CA TYR A 18 -3.52 9.54 6.78
C TYR A 18 -2.18 9.73 6.07
N PHE A 19 -1.46 8.62 5.88
CA PHE A 19 -0.22 8.60 5.13
C PHE A 19 -0.17 7.40 4.19
N HIS A 20 -0.07 7.67 2.87
CA HIS A 20 0.03 6.62 1.87
C HIS A 20 1.47 6.13 1.75
N VAL A 21 1.67 4.83 1.94
CA VAL A 21 2.99 4.19 1.94
C VAL A 21 3.38 3.54 0.60
N GLY A 22 2.47 3.58 -0.38
CA GLY A 22 2.69 2.93 -1.67
C GLY A 22 2.59 1.40 -1.60
N GLY A 23 3.56 0.72 -2.17
CA GLY A 23 3.69 -0.74 -2.14
C GLY A 23 3.13 -1.45 -3.38
N ASP A 24 2.91 -0.72 -4.47
CA ASP A 24 2.50 -1.22 -5.77
C ASP A 24 3.69 -1.66 -6.62
N GLU A 25 3.46 -2.59 -7.53
CA GLU A 25 4.35 -2.97 -8.63
C GLU A 25 5.80 -3.27 -8.23
N VAL A 26 6.04 -3.81 -7.04
CA VAL A 26 7.38 -4.09 -6.53
C VAL A 26 8.01 -5.25 -7.30
N ASN A 27 9.01 -4.94 -8.13
CA ASN A 27 9.81 -5.94 -8.82
C ASN A 27 10.95 -6.44 -7.92
N THR A 28 10.79 -7.63 -7.37
CA THR A 28 11.75 -8.22 -6.43
C THR A 28 12.87 -9.03 -7.11
N LYS A 29 12.86 -9.20 -8.44
CA LYS A 29 13.82 -10.06 -9.15
C LYS A 29 15.29 -9.64 -8.93
N CYS A 30 15.54 -8.33 -8.99
CA CYS A 30 16.88 -7.79 -8.79
C CYS A 30 17.45 -8.05 -7.38
N TRP A 31 16.61 -8.36 -6.40
CA TRP A 31 17.07 -8.61 -5.02
C TRP A 31 17.83 -9.95 -4.90
N GLU A 32 17.58 -10.88 -5.79
CA GLU A 32 18.31 -12.16 -5.88
C GLU A 32 19.66 -12.02 -6.58
N GLU A 33 19.86 -10.95 -7.34
CA GLU A 33 21.08 -10.68 -8.11
C GLU A 33 22.11 -9.85 -7.31
N VAL A 34 21.66 -9.16 -6.26
CA VAL A 34 22.51 -8.29 -5.44
C VAL A 34 23.01 -9.03 -4.20
N GLU A 35 24.31 -9.37 -4.17
CA GLU A 35 24.91 -10.26 -3.16
C GLU A 35 24.62 -9.85 -1.70
N HIS A 36 24.73 -8.58 -1.34
CA HIS A 36 24.46 -8.14 0.03
C HIS A 36 22.97 -8.24 0.40
N VAL A 37 22.04 -8.05 -0.54
CA VAL A 37 20.59 -8.23 -0.33
C VAL A 37 20.27 -9.70 -0.17
N LYS A 38 20.82 -10.53 -1.03
CA LYS A 38 20.71 -12.00 -0.97
C LYS A 38 21.22 -12.54 0.36
N ALA A 39 22.41 -12.13 0.79
CA ALA A 39 22.97 -12.53 2.08
C ALA A 39 22.09 -12.04 3.25
N TRP A 40 21.55 -10.82 3.19
CA TRP A 40 20.64 -10.28 4.19
C TRP A 40 19.33 -11.09 4.27
N MET A 41 18.74 -11.47 3.13
CA MET A 41 17.55 -12.33 3.08
C MET A 41 17.85 -13.71 3.65
N ALA A 42 18.96 -14.33 3.24
CA ALA A 42 19.37 -15.66 3.70
C ALA A 42 19.57 -15.69 5.23
N ALA A 43 20.24 -14.69 5.80
CA ALA A 43 20.45 -14.57 7.24
C ALA A 43 19.14 -14.47 8.04
N ARG A 44 18.01 -14.17 7.40
CA ARG A 44 16.67 -14.02 8.00
C ARG A 44 15.68 -15.09 7.54
N ASN A 45 16.16 -16.04 6.76
CA ASN A 45 15.33 -17.08 6.13
C ASN A 45 14.13 -16.49 5.37
N LEU A 46 14.37 -15.40 4.63
CA LEU A 46 13.35 -14.70 3.85
C LEU A 46 13.48 -15.03 2.36
N THR A 47 12.34 -15.25 1.72
CA THR A 47 12.19 -15.16 0.26
C THR A 47 12.13 -13.68 -0.15
N THR A 48 12.17 -13.38 -1.44
CA THR A 48 11.97 -12.02 -1.95
C THR A 48 10.61 -11.44 -1.54
N THR A 49 9.55 -12.26 -1.60
CA THR A 49 8.21 -11.88 -1.10
C THR A 49 8.25 -11.62 0.41
N GLY A 50 8.97 -12.45 1.17
CA GLY A 50 9.16 -12.23 2.61
C GLY A 50 9.92 -10.95 2.92
N ALA A 51 10.94 -10.62 2.12
CA ALA A 51 11.70 -9.39 2.25
C ALA A 51 10.84 -8.14 1.94
N TYR A 52 9.98 -8.24 0.91
CA TYR A 52 8.99 -7.21 0.60
C TYR A 52 8.03 -7.00 1.79
N GLY A 53 7.46 -8.07 2.32
CA GLY A 53 6.58 -8.00 3.50
C GLY A 53 7.28 -7.44 4.74
N TYR A 54 8.55 -7.80 4.97
CA TYR A 54 9.36 -7.24 6.03
C TYR A 54 9.50 -5.71 5.91
N PHE A 55 9.83 -5.23 4.71
CA PHE A 55 9.94 -3.79 4.46
C PHE A 55 8.62 -3.06 4.68
N VAL A 56 7.53 -3.58 4.10
CA VAL A 56 6.18 -3.00 4.24
C VAL A 56 5.79 -2.90 5.71
N ASN A 57 5.91 -3.98 6.46
CA ASN A 57 5.55 -3.98 7.90
C ASN A 57 6.37 -2.94 8.69
N ARG A 58 7.67 -2.81 8.40
CA ARG A 58 8.52 -1.78 9.03
C ARG A 58 8.04 -0.36 8.75
N VAL A 59 7.59 -0.09 7.52
CA VAL A 59 7.04 1.23 7.16
C VAL A 59 5.71 1.47 7.85
N LEU A 60 4.81 0.47 7.85
CA LEU A 60 3.52 0.54 8.55
C LEU A 60 3.69 0.80 10.05
N GLU A 61 4.63 0.10 10.70
CA GLU A 61 4.98 0.33 12.11
C GLU A 61 5.43 1.77 12.37
N GLN A 62 6.27 2.32 11.49
CA GLN A 62 6.74 3.71 11.62
C GLN A 62 5.59 4.72 11.49
N VAL A 63 4.69 4.55 10.52
CA VAL A 63 3.51 5.42 10.34
C VAL A 63 2.65 5.39 11.59
N ARG A 64 2.34 4.19 12.10
CA ARG A 64 1.57 4.01 13.33
C ARG A 64 2.27 4.58 14.57
N GLY A 65 3.59 4.42 14.66
CA GLY A 65 4.41 4.99 15.73
C GLY A 65 4.37 6.52 15.78
N HIS A 66 4.00 7.17 14.68
CA HIS A 66 3.74 8.62 14.61
C HIS A 66 2.25 8.98 14.83
N GLY A 67 1.42 8.03 15.24
CA GLY A 67 -0.01 8.26 15.46
C GLY A 67 -0.82 8.51 14.19
N ARG A 68 -0.33 8.00 13.04
CA ARG A 68 -0.96 8.14 11.74
C ARG A 68 -1.58 6.82 11.28
N GLU A 69 -2.57 6.90 10.42
CA GLU A 69 -3.17 5.74 9.76
C GLU A 69 -2.53 5.53 8.38
N ALA A 70 -2.11 4.30 8.10
CA ALA A 70 -1.45 3.97 6.86
C ALA A 70 -2.46 3.60 5.77
N ILE A 71 -2.21 4.07 4.55
CA ILE A 71 -2.87 3.63 3.33
C ILE A 71 -1.82 2.91 2.48
N ALA A 72 -2.15 1.76 1.91
CA ALA A 72 -1.27 1.00 1.03
C ALA A 72 -2.04 0.52 -0.20
N TRP A 73 -1.35 0.37 -1.33
CA TRP A 73 -1.94 -0.20 -2.53
C TRP A 73 -2.35 -1.67 -2.33
N GLU A 74 -3.28 -2.16 -3.13
CA GLU A 74 -3.88 -3.50 -3.00
C GLU A 74 -2.88 -4.65 -3.06
N GLU A 75 -1.72 -4.48 -3.70
CA GLU A 75 -0.69 -5.49 -3.77
C GLU A 75 -0.15 -5.84 -2.38
N VAL A 76 -0.10 -4.87 -1.48
CA VAL A 76 0.27 -5.10 -0.08
C VAL A 76 -0.71 -6.06 0.59
N TYR A 77 -2.01 -5.87 0.40
CA TYR A 77 -3.03 -6.81 0.87
C TYR A 77 -2.89 -8.16 0.17
N LYS A 78 -2.80 -8.17 -1.15
CA LYS A 78 -2.74 -9.38 -1.98
C LYS A 78 -1.60 -10.32 -1.56
N HIS A 79 -0.45 -9.77 -1.20
CA HIS A 79 0.73 -10.55 -0.85
C HIS A 79 0.92 -10.73 0.65
N HIS A 80 0.39 -9.85 1.49
CA HIS A 80 0.76 -9.77 2.91
C HIS A 80 -0.41 -9.62 3.88
N LYS A 81 -1.66 -9.86 3.46
CA LYS A 81 -2.87 -9.67 4.29
C LYS A 81 -2.84 -10.36 5.66
N ALA A 82 -2.08 -11.45 5.77
CA ALA A 82 -1.94 -12.20 7.03
C ALA A 82 -0.98 -11.54 8.02
N SER A 83 -0.10 -10.65 7.57
CA SER A 83 0.96 -10.06 8.39
C SER A 83 0.83 -8.55 8.59
N ILE A 84 0.02 -7.86 7.79
CA ILE A 84 -0.21 -6.42 7.94
C ILE A 84 -1.28 -6.12 9.00
N PRO A 85 -1.17 -4.98 9.71
CA PRO A 85 -2.17 -4.55 10.68
C PRO A 85 -3.54 -4.31 10.03
N LYS A 86 -4.62 -4.70 10.72
CA LYS A 86 -6.00 -4.56 10.22
C LYS A 86 -6.50 -3.12 10.13
N ASP A 87 -5.86 -2.19 10.79
CA ASP A 87 -6.11 -0.75 10.68
C ASP A 87 -5.50 -0.11 9.43
N THR A 88 -4.69 -0.87 8.66
CA THR A 88 -4.22 -0.43 7.34
C THR A 88 -5.39 -0.28 6.38
N ILE A 89 -5.46 0.86 5.68
CA ILE A 89 -6.45 1.11 4.64
C ILE A 89 -5.89 0.60 3.31
N ILE A 90 -6.65 -0.22 2.61
CA ILE A 90 -6.24 -0.77 1.31
C ILE A 90 -6.79 0.10 0.18
N HIS A 91 -5.91 0.57 -0.69
CA HIS A 91 -6.28 1.35 -1.85
C HIS A 91 -6.36 0.45 -3.08
N LEU A 92 -7.59 0.15 -3.50
CA LEU A 92 -7.91 -0.74 -4.61
C LEU A 92 -7.87 0.05 -5.93
N TRP A 93 -7.00 -0.33 -6.85
CA TRP A 93 -6.85 0.33 -8.13
C TRP A 93 -6.92 -0.59 -9.36
N LEU A 94 -6.49 -1.86 -9.22
CA LEU A 94 -6.56 -2.87 -10.29
C LEU A 94 -7.78 -3.78 -10.17
N GLY A 95 -8.16 -4.09 -8.93
CA GLY A 95 -9.18 -5.09 -8.62
C GLY A 95 -10.60 -4.65 -8.94
N ASP A 96 -11.47 -5.63 -9.02
CA ASP A 96 -12.91 -5.50 -9.27
C ASP A 96 -13.73 -5.60 -7.97
N GLY A 97 -15.07 -5.72 -8.14
CA GLY A 97 -15.99 -5.85 -7.03
C GLY A 97 -15.81 -7.12 -6.19
N GLU A 98 -15.26 -8.20 -6.73
CA GLU A 98 -14.93 -9.40 -5.95
C GLU A 98 -13.71 -9.14 -5.04
N ASN A 99 -12.69 -8.49 -5.55
CA ASN A 99 -11.54 -8.08 -4.76
C ASN A 99 -11.96 -7.14 -3.63
N LEU A 100 -12.84 -6.17 -3.91
CA LEU A 100 -13.41 -5.28 -2.90
C LEU A 100 -14.10 -6.08 -1.77
N LYS A 101 -14.98 -7.02 -2.12
CA LYS A 101 -15.68 -7.87 -1.14
C LYS A 101 -14.69 -8.66 -0.27
N ASN A 102 -13.67 -9.23 -0.88
CA ASN A 102 -12.67 -10.01 -0.15
C ASN A 102 -11.90 -9.15 0.86
N ILE A 103 -11.49 -7.94 0.47
CA ILE A 103 -10.76 -7.03 1.36
C ILE A 103 -11.63 -6.63 2.56
N VAL A 104 -12.90 -6.27 2.29
CA VAL A 104 -13.87 -5.89 3.34
C VAL A 104 -14.18 -7.07 4.26
N ASN A 105 -14.43 -8.27 3.71
CA ASN A 105 -14.70 -9.47 4.49
C ASN A 105 -13.50 -9.88 5.37
N ASP A 106 -12.28 -9.61 4.91
CA ASP A 106 -11.07 -9.82 5.70
C ASP A 106 -10.89 -8.74 6.79
N GLY A 107 -11.80 -7.77 6.92
CA GLY A 107 -11.85 -6.75 7.97
C GLY A 107 -10.97 -5.52 7.72
N PHE A 108 -10.60 -5.23 6.47
CA PHE A 108 -9.88 -4.01 6.11
C PHE A 108 -10.84 -2.92 5.62
N ARG A 109 -10.45 -1.67 5.82
CA ARG A 109 -11.08 -0.50 5.18
C ARG A 109 -10.52 -0.36 3.77
N VAL A 110 -11.32 0.16 2.84
CA VAL A 110 -10.94 0.28 1.43
C VAL A 110 -11.19 1.68 0.91
N ILE A 111 -10.25 2.16 0.09
CA ILE A 111 -10.44 3.28 -0.84
C ILE A 111 -10.50 2.66 -2.24
N VAL A 112 -11.48 3.03 -3.04
CA VAL A 112 -11.64 2.53 -4.40
C VAL A 112 -11.30 3.62 -5.39
N SER A 113 -10.29 3.36 -6.23
CA SER A 113 -9.92 4.22 -7.38
C SER A 113 -9.54 3.36 -8.58
N ASN A 114 -10.45 2.44 -8.97
CA ASN A 114 -10.18 1.51 -10.07
C ASN A 114 -9.74 2.28 -11.32
N TYR A 115 -8.61 1.87 -11.92
CA TYR A 115 -7.97 2.58 -13.02
C TYR A 115 -8.87 2.72 -14.26
N LYS A 116 -9.79 1.77 -14.47
CA LYS A 116 -10.73 1.81 -15.60
C LYS A 116 -11.73 2.97 -15.49
N HIS A 117 -12.04 3.42 -14.28
CA HIS A 117 -13.11 4.37 -14.02
C HIS A 117 -12.62 5.71 -13.50
N TRP A 118 -11.47 5.73 -12.81
CA TRP A 118 -11.00 6.92 -12.10
C TRP A 118 -9.75 7.56 -12.70
N TYR A 119 -9.00 6.84 -13.56
CA TYR A 119 -7.78 7.38 -14.15
C TYR A 119 -8.12 8.22 -15.38
N LEU A 120 -7.75 9.49 -15.34
CA LEU A 120 -7.98 10.48 -16.41
C LEU A 120 -7.16 10.30 -17.69
N PRO A 121 -6.00 9.60 -17.73
CA PRO A 121 -5.19 9.54 -18.95
C PRO A 121 -5.70 8.58 -20.03
N GLN A 122 -6.91 8.09 -19.93
CA GLN A 122 -7.55 7.34 -21.02
C GLN A 122 -8.08 8.34 -22.06
N LEU A 123 -7.21 8.71 -23.01
CA LEU A 123 -7.43 9.77 -23.98
C LEU A 123 -8.65 9.58 -24.91
N TRP A 124 -9.25 8.39 -24.94
CA TRP A 124 -10.42 8.05 -25.74
C TRP A 124 -11.75 8.06 -24.96
N GLU A 125 -11.71 8.26 -23.66
CA GLU A 125 -12.92 8.32 -22.86
C GLU A 125 -13.48 9.74 -22.81
N THR A 126 -14.82 9.84 -22.84
CA THR A 126 -15.53 11.12 -22.74
C THR A 126 -15.80 11.50 -21.28
N TRP A 127 -16.14 12.77 -21.04
CA TRP A 127 -16.55 13.22 -19.72
C TRP A 127 -17.77 12.46 -19.19
N ASP A 128 -18.73 12.11 -20.05
CA ASP A 128 -19.92 11.32 -19.70
C ASP A 128 -19.55 9.96 -19.11
N TYR A 129 -18.47 9.34 -19.60
CA TYR A 129 -17.95 8.10 -19.05
C TYR A 129 -17.53 8.26 -17.58
N TYR A 130 -16.82 9.34 -17.24
CA TYR A 130 -16.36 9.58 -15.87
C TYR A 130 -17.51 10.01 -14.93
N TYR A 131 -18.43 10.81 -15.40
CA TYR A 131 -19.58 11.24 -14.60
C TYR A 131 -20.66 10.17 -14.45
N GLY A 132 -20.71 9.20 -15.35
CA GLY A 132 -21.64 8.07 -15.28
C GLY A 132 -21.17 6.91 -14.39
N ASN A 133 -19.99 7.04 -13.77
CA ASN A 133 -19.48 6.04 -12.84
C ASN A 133 -20.27 6.10 -11.52
N ASP A 134 -21.23 5.20 -11.41
CA ASP A 134 -21.92 4.91 -10.14
C ASP A 134 -21.26 3.67 -9.50
N LEU A 135 -20.81 3.79 -8.26
CA LEU A 135 -20.09 2.73 -7.53
C LEU A 135 -21.07 1.77 -6.87
#